data_07bca8a408792c185e5771f3edc53419
#
_entry.id   07bca8a408792c185e5771f3edc53419
#
_cell.length_a   1.000
_cell.length_b   1.000
_cell.length_c   1.000
_cell.angle_alpha   90.00
_cell.angle_beta   90.00
_cell.angle_gamma   90.00
#
_symmetry.space_group_name_H-M   'P 1'
#
loop_
_entity.id
_entity.type
_entity.pdbx_description
1 polymer ?
#
loop_
_entity_poly.entity_id
_entity_poly.type
_entity_poly.pdbx_seq_one_letter_code
_entity_poly.pdbx_strand_id
1 'polypeptide(L)'
;MPALMPPKKVLDEYGLEVRCKLLEVAAILDRYDRACAADPANTPEDDLRLKRFRQSLAILSDAQAEPNRAEQIALVFSEPA
;
A
#
# COMPACT_ATOMS: atom_id res chain seq x y z
N MET A 1 23.14 -14.43 17.37
CA MET A 1 22.24 -13.74 16.44
C MET A 1 21.82 -14.70 15.32
N PRO A 2 20.55 -14.86 15.06
CA PRO A 2 20.14 -15.71 13.95
C PRO A 2 20.62 -15.15 12.63
N ALA A 3 20.99 -16.03 11.73
CA ALA A 3 21.39 -15.62 10.38
C ALA A 3 20.19 -15.07 9.63
N LEU A 4 20.39 -13.94 8.96
CA LEU A 4 19.35 -13.38 8.09
C LEU A 4 19.24 -14.22 6.83
N MET A 5 18.03 -14.34 6.31
CA MET A 5 17.77 -14.99 5.05
C MET A 5 18.45 -14.22 3.93
N PRO A 6 19.16 -14.89 3.00
CA PRO A 6 19.75 -14.19 1.86
C PRO A 6 18.67 -13.48 1.03
N PRO A 7 19.00 -12.34 0.39
CA PRO A 7 18.02 -11.56 -0.36
C PRO A 7 17.25 -12.36 -1.40
N LYS A 8 17.93 -13.21 -2.18
CA LYS A 8 17.25 -14.03 -3.18
C LYS A 8 16.23 -14.97 -2.57
N LYS A 9 16.56 -15.55 -1.39
CA LYS A 9 15.64 -16.45 -0.71
C LYS A 9 14.42 -15.70 -0.20
N VAL A 10 14.59 -14.46 0.27
CA VAL A 10 13.45 -13.63 0.68
C VAL A 10 12.50 -13.45 -0.51
N LEU A 11 13.02 -13.11 -1.68
CA LEU A 11 12.20 -12.96 -2.87
C LEU A 11 11.55 -14.28 -3.30
N ASP A 12 12.27 -15.40 -3.19
CA ASP A 12 11.72 -16.71 -3.53
C ASP A 12 10.56 -17.09 -2.61
N GLU A 13 10.67 -16.81 -1.31
CA GLU A 13 9.64 -17.19 -0.34
C GLU A 13 8.45 -16.22 -0.30
N TYR A 14 8.69 -14.93 -0.46
CA TYR A 14 7.65 -13.92 -0.26
C TYR A 14 7.18 -13.24 -1.55
N GLY A 15 7.86 -13.51 -2.68
CA GLY A 15 7.52 -12.84 -3.94
C GLY A 15 6.08 -13.06 -4.37
N LEU A 16 5.58 -14.28 -4.27
CA LEU A 16 4.21 -14.58 -4.65
C LEU A 16 3.21 -13.88 -3.71
N GLU A 17 3.51 -13.88 -2.41
CA GLU A 17 2.65 -13.21 -1.43
C GLU A 17 2.55 -11.71 -1.71
N VAL A 18 3.69 -11.07 -1.98
CA VAL A 18 3.72 -9.64 -2.33
C VAL A 18 2.91 -9.38 -3.59
N ARG A 19 3.10 -10.21 -4.62
CA ARG A 19 2.34 -10.09 -5.87
C ARG A 19 0.84 -10.17 -5.61
N CYS A 20 0.40 -11.14 -4.83
CA CYS A 20 -1.02 -11.32 -4.52
C CYS A 20 -1.58 -10.10 -3.79
N LYS A 21 -0.85 -9.57 -2.82
CA LYS A 21 -1.29 -8.39 -2.07
C LYS A 21 -1.35 -7.14 -2.94
N LEU A 22 -0.39 -6.96 -3.82
CA LEU A 22 -0.42 -5.83 -4.77
C LEU A 22 -1.62 -5.92 -5.71
N LEU A 23 -1.91 -7.12 -6.22
CA LEU A 23 -3.07 -7.33 -7.08
C LEU A 23 -4.39 -7.06 -6.34
N GLU A 24 -4.48 -7.46 -5.08
CA GLU A 24 -5.67 -7.20 -4.26
C GLU A 24 -5.88 -5.70 -4.05
N VAL A 25 -4.83 -4.96 -3.72
CA VAL A 25 -4.91 -3.50 -3.56
C VAL A 25 -5.32 -2.85 -4.87
N ALA A 26 -4.69 -3.24 -5.97
CA ALA A 26 -5.00 -2.69 -7.28
C ALA A 26 -6.47 -2.91 -7.67
N ALA A 27 -6.99 -4.13 -7.43
CA ALA A 27 -8.37 -4.45 -7.74
C ALA A 27 -9.36 -3.60 -6.94
N ILE A 28 -9.06 -3.34 -5.68
CA ILE A 28 -9.91 -2.50 -4.82
C ILE A 28 -9.90 -1.05 -5.31
N LEU A 29 -8.73 -0.53 -5.66
CA LEU A 29 -8.62 0.84 -6.18
C LEU A 29 -9.35 0.99 -7.53
N ASP A 30 -9.26 -0.03 -8.40
CA ASP A 30 -10.00 -0.05 -9.65
C ASP A 30 -11.51 -0.04 -9.41
N ARG A 31 -11.96 -0.79 -8.42
CA ARG A 31 -13.38 -0.81 -8.03
C ARG A 31 -13.84 0.58 -7.57
N TYR A 32 -13.01 1.26 -6.78
CA TYR A 32 -13.31 2.62 -6.34
C TYR A 32 -13.41 3.57 -7.54
N ASP A 33 -12.45 3.51 -8.44
CA ASP A 33 -12.43 4.39 -9.62
C ASP A 33 -13.66 4.15 -10.52
N ARG A 34 -14.05 2.89 -10.70
CA ARG A 34 -15.25 2.58 -11.47
C ARG A 34 -16.51 3.09 -10.78
N ALA A 35 -16.56 3.00 -9.46
CA ALA A 35 -17.70 3.54 -8.70
C ALA A 35 -17.80 5.06 -8.84
N CYS A 36 -16.67 5.76 -8.81
CA CYS A 36 -16.62 7.21 -9.03
C CYS A 36 -17.14 7.58 -10.42
N ALA A 37 -16.72 6.82 -11.43
CA ALA A 37 -17.15 7.07 -12.82
C ALA A 37 -18.65 6.83 -13.00
N ALA A 38 -19.21 5.84 -12.30
CA ALA A 38 -20.64 5.51 -12.38
C ALA A 38 -21.52 6.48 -11.58
N ASP A 39 -20.97 7.10 -10.54
CA ASP A 39 -21.74 7.97 -9.65
C ASP A 39 -20.92 9.19 -9.22
N PRO A 40 -20.64 10.11 -10.15
CA PRO A 40 -19.80 11.28 -9.84
C PRO A 40 -20.38 12.15 -8.72
N ALA A 41 -21.70 12.22 -8.60
CA ALA A 41 -22.35 13.05 -7.59
C ALA A 41 -22.07 12.60 -6.17
N ASN A 42 -21.80 11.31 -5.97
CA ASN A 42 -21.50 10.74 -4.66
C ASN A 42 -20.01 10.42 -4.46
N THR A 43 -19.15 10.92 -5.36
CA THR A 43 -17.70 10.75 -5.21
C THR A 43 -17.19 11.72 -4.15
N PRO A 44 -16.48 11.24 -3.10
CA PRO A 44 -15.92 12.13 -2.08
C PRO A 44 -14.86 13.05 -2.68
N GLU A 45 -14.88 14.32 -2.31
CA GLU A 45 -13.89 15.27 -2.78
C GLU A 45 -12.56 15.16 -2.01
N ASP A 46 -12.64 14.85 -0.73
CA ASP A 46 -11.46 14.87 0.13
C ASP A 46 -11.58 13.81 1.22
N ASP A 47 -11.47 12.55 0.82
CA ASP A 47 -11.55 11.44 1.76
C ASP A 47 -10.17 11.14 2.37
N LEU A 48 -10.07 11.19 3.68
CA LEU A 48 -8.83 10.96 4.40
C LEU A 48 -8.26 9.56 4.14
N ARG A 49 -9.13 8.57 3.95
CA ARG A 49 -8.69 7.19 3.66
C ARG A 49 -7.91 7.13 2.36
N LEU A 50 -8.41 7.78 1.32
CA LEU A 50 -7.74 7.78 0.02
C LEU A 50 -6.39 8.49 0.09
N LYS A 51 -6.32 9.59 0.84
CA LYS A 51 -5.06 10.31 1.07
C LYS A 51 -4.04 9.41 1.76
N ARG A 52 -4.47 8.69 2.79
CA ARG A 52 -3.61 7.75 3.53
C ARG A 52 -3.14 6.59 2.64
N PHE A 53 -3.99 6.10 1.76
CA PHE A 53 -3.60 5.05 0.81
C PHE A 53 -2.52 5.55 -0.14
N ARG A 54 -2.65 6.76 -0.66
CA ARG A 54 -1.65 7.34 -1.56
C ARG A 54 -0.32 7.57 -0.84
N GLN A 55 -0.34 8.05 0.39
CA GLN A 55 0.87 8.19 1.20
C GLN A 55 1.56 6.84 1.41
N SER A 56 0.78 5.81 1.70
CA SER A 56 1.30 4.46 1.91
C SER A 56 1.93 3.90 0.63
N LEU A 57 1.29 4.10 -0.51
CA LEU A 57 1.83 3.66 -1.80
C LEU A 57 3.14 4.39 -2.13
N ALA A 58 3.23 5.67 -1.81
CA ALA A 58 4.46 6.43 -1.99
C ALA A 58 5.60 5.87 -1.14
N ILE A 59 5.31 5.51 0.11
CA ILE A 59 6.29 4.87 1.00
C ILE A 59 6.78 3.56 0.39
N LEU A 60 5.86 2.73 -0.12
CA LEU A 60 6.22 1.43 -0.71
C LEU A 60 7.08 1.58 -1.97
N SER A 61 6.85 2.62 -2.75
CA SER A 61 7.55 2.82 -4.02
C SER A 61 8.92 3.48 -3.88
N ASP A 62 9.28 3.97 -2.68
CA ASP A 62 10.55 4.66 -2.46
C ASP A 62 11.69 3.65 -2.34
N ALA A 63 12.51 3.54 -3.38
CA ALA A 63 13.64 2.61 -3.41
C ALA A 63 14.76 3.01 -2.43
N GLN A 64 14.78 4.25 -1.98
CA GLN A 64 15.79 4.76 -1.05
C GLN A 64 15.33 4.70 0.41
N ALA A 65 14.12 4.20 0.65
CA ALA A 65 13.57 4.16 1.99
C ALA A 65 14.38 3.23 2.90
N GLU A 66 14.44 3.59 4.18
CA GLU A 66 14.94 2.69 5.21
C GLU A 66 14.04 1.44 5.29
N PRO A 67 14.57 0.30 5.77
CA PRO A 67 13.75 -0.92 5.85
C PRO A 67 12.77 -0.89 7.03
N ASN A 68 12.01 0.19 7.12
CA ASN A 68 10.97 0.41 8.14
C ASN A 68 9.64 0.83 7.51
N ARG A 69 9.38 0.39 6.28
CA ARG A 69 8.16 0.79 5.54
C ARG A 69 6.88 0.46 6.30
N ALA A 70 6.83 -0.71 6.94
CA ALA A 70 5.65 -1.12 7.71
C ALA A 70 5.40 -0.15 8.89
N GLU A 71 6.43 0.25 9.59
CA GLU A 71 6.32 1.23 10.66
C GLU A 71 5.85 2.58 10.14
N GLN A 72 6.41 3.05 9.03
CA GLN A 72 6.01 4.31 8.42
C GLN A 72 4.53 4.30 8.03
N ILE A 73 4.06 3.21 7.44
CA ILE A 73 2.65 3.08 7.03
C ILE A 73 1.75 3.02 8.25
N ALA A 74 2.15 2.29 9.29
CA ALA A 74 1.39 2.25 10.53
C ALA A 74 1.21 3.65 11.12
N LEU A 75 2.24 4.49 11.05
CA LEU A 75 2.18 5.87 11.54
C LEU A 75 1.21 6.72 10.70
N VAL A 76 1.16 6.52 9.39
CA VAL A 76 0.20 7.22 8.51
C VAL A 76 -1.23 7.00 9.00
N PHE A 77 -1.57 5.76 9.38
CA PHE A 77 -2.94 5.42 9.80
C PHE A 77 -3.22 5.73 11.26
N SER A 78 -2.21 5.99 12.08
CA SER A 78 -2.41 6.31 13.49
C SER A 78 -2.48 7.80 13.78
N GLU A 79 -2.22 8.66 12.81
CA GLU A 79 -2.35 10.10 12.98
C GLU A 79 -3.82 10.50 13.07
N PRO A 80 -4.17 11.47 13.95
CA PRO A 80 -5.54 11.96 14.01
C PRO A 80 -5.95 12.66 12.72
N ALA A 81 -7.23 12.60 12.43
CA ALA A 81 -7.81 13.24 11.26
C ALA A 81 -7.69 14.77 11.34
#